data_0871e96111c4d80f6289cfda2f666b08
#
_entry.id   0871e96111c4d80f6289cfda2f666b08
#
_cell.length_a   1.000
_cell.length_b   1.000
_cell.length_c   1.000
_cell.angle_alpha   90.00
_cell.angle_beta   90.00
_cell.angle_gamma   90.00
#
_symmetry.space_group_name_H-M   'P 1'
#
loop_
_entity.id
_entity.type
_entity.pdbx_description
1 polymer ?
#
loop_
_entity_poly.entity_id
_entity_poly.type
_entity_poly.pdbx_seq_one_letter_code
_entity_poly.pdbx_strand_id
1 'polypeptide(L)'
;MSRRYYINNSGRLKRKENTIFFEISEKERKIIPINDIDSIYIFGEVDLNTKVLNYLAQNDIPIHIFNYYGYYSGSFLPRKKNVSGILLVSQVSHYTDYSKRLYLAKSFIEGGVYHILRNLKTNQADEEIEKINKLLKNLSDVNSIEEIMAVEGNIRNIYYQAFNNIIKNQDFKIDKREYNPPTNPINALISFGNSVLYSVILSEIYKTHLEPTISYLHEPSERRFSLSLDISEIFKPLIVDTVIFNLLNYGTINLSHFNQDLNFSYLNDEGRKIFLKYLEDKLETTIKHKTLQRSVSYRTLIRLECYKLIKHLIGEENYKPLKAWW
;
A
#
# COMPACT_ATOMS: atom_id res chain seq x y z
N MET A 1 21.87 2.74 -1.78
CA MET A 1 20.41 2.82 -2.02
C MET A 1 19.74 3.22 -0.73
N SER A 2 18.87 4.23 -0.77
CA SER A 2 18.11 4.65 0.42
C SER A 2 17.08 3.58 0.83
N ARG A 3 16.94 3.36 2.14
CA ARG A 3 16.13 2.30 2.75
C ARG A 3 14.97 2.89 3.53
N ARG A 4 13.91 2.11 3.69
CA ARG A 4 12.88 2.38 4.68
C ARG A 4 13.32 1.86 6.04
N TYR A 5 13.11 2.65 7.06
CA TYR A 5 13.42 2.29 8.43
C TYR A 5 12.13 2.05 9.21
N TYR A 6 11.96 0.84 9.71
CA TYR A 6 10.82 0.43 10.51
C TYR A 6 11.23 0.42 11.99
N ILE A 7 10.60 1.28 12.78
CA ILE A 7 10.86 1.43 14.23
C ILE A 7 9.71 0.78 14.97
N ASN A 8 9.91 -0.45 15.43
CA ASN A 8 8.91 -1.21 16.19
C ASN A 8 9.05 -1.03 17.70
N ASN A 9 10.23 -0.67 18.18
CA ASN A 9 10.49 -0.49 19.60
C ASN A 9 10.19 0.94 20.03
N SER A 10 9.78 1.11 21.30
CA SER A 10 9.72 2.43 21.93
C SER A 10 11.11 2.99 22.18
N GLY A 11 11.24 4.31 22.15
CA GLY A 11 12.54 4.95 22.33
C GLY A 11 12.55 6.41 21.88
N ARG A 12 13.72 6.94 21.58
CA ARG A 12 13.88 8.35 21.22
C ARG A 12 14.72 8.53 19.95
N LEU A 13 14.16 9.27 18.97
CA LEU A 13 14.91 9.75 17.82
C LEU A 13 15.62 11.08 18.14
N LYS A 14 16.93 11.10 17.95
CA LYS A 14 17.78 12.28 18.16
C LYS A 14 18.64 12.58 16.94
N ARG A 15 18.88 13.87 16.72
CA ARG A 15 19.90 14.33 15.78
C ARG A 15 21.17 14.71 16.55
N LYS A 16 22.29 14.15 16.10
CA LYS A 16 23.62 14.63 16.50
C LYS A 16 24.43 14.85 15.22
N GLU A 17 24.84 16.09 15.00
CA GLU A 17 25.52 16.51 13.75
C GLU A 17 24.73 16.14 12.50
N ASN A 18 25.29 15.37 11.58
CA ASN A 18 24.66 14.91 10.33
C ASN A 18 24.12 13.47 10.42
N THR A 19 23.75 13.01 11.61
CA THR A 19 23.34 11.64 11.86
C THR A 19 22.08 11.60 12.72
N ILE A 20 21.22 10.64 12.43
CA ILE A 20 20.07 10.29 13.27
C ILE A 20 20.45 9.12 14.16
N PHE A 21 20.08 9.20 15.43
CA PHE A 21 20.25 8.15 16.43
C PHE A 21 18.87 7.72 16.92
N PHE A 22 18.66 6.43 17.00
CA PHE A 22 17.55 5.85 17.72
C PHE A 22 18.07 5.25 19.03
N GLU A 23 17.65 5.81 20.16
CA GLU A 23 18.00 5.37 21.51
C GLU A 23 16.85 4.55 22.06
N ILE A 24 17.07 3.26 22.29
CA ILE A 24 16.12 2.34 22.93
C ILE A 24 16.24 2.44 24.44
N SER A 25 17.48 2.59 24.94
CA SER A 25 17.82 2.80 26.34
C SER A 25 19.09 3.67 26.49
N GLU A 26 19.49 4.01 27.70
CA GLU A 26 20.73 4.77 27.92
C GLU A 26 21.99 4.08 27.38
N LYS A 27 21.96 2.75 27.25
CA LYS A 27 23.10 1.93 26.80
C LYS A 27 22.95 1.42 25.36
N GLU A 28 21.74 1.42 24.82
CA GLU A 28 21.47 0.88 23.49
C GLU A 28 21.01 1.97 22.55
N ARG A 29 21.87 2.28 21.56
CA ARG A 29 21.55 3.24 20.51
C ARG A 29 21.95 2.68 19.15
N LYS A 30 21.10 2.95 18.16
CA LYS A 30 21.33 2.60 16.76
C LYS A 30 21.58 3.86 15.94
N ILE A 31 22.64 3.85 15.16
CA ILE A 31 22.98 4.95 14.24
C ILE A 31 22.23 4.72 12.94
N ILE A 32 21.59 5.77 12.41
CA ILE A 32 20.88 5.75 11.15
C ILE A 32 21.46 6.86 10.27
N PRO A 33 22.35 6.53 9.30
CA PRO A 33 22.92 7.53 8.41
C PRO A 33 21.85 8.19 7.56
N ILE A 34 21.84 9.52 7.51
CA ILE A 34 20.79 10.28 6.83
C ILE A 34 20.65 9.92 5.34
N ASN A 35 21.77 9.69 4.67
CA ASN A 35 21.82 9.38 3.24
C ASN A 35 21.23 8.00 2.89
N ASP A 36 21.07 7.15 3.89
CA ASP A 36 20.51 5.81 3.71
C ASP A 36 18.99 5.78 3.95
N ILE A 37 18.40 6.90 4.37
CA ILE A 37 16.99 6.95 4.72
C ILE A 37 16.16 7.40 3.51
N ASP A 38 15.18 6.59 3.11
CA ASP A 38 14.12 6.97 2.16
C ASP A 38 12.89 7.50 2.91
N SER A 39 12.49 6.80 3.96
CA SER A 39 11.35 7.12 4.82
C SER A 39 11.46 6.37 6.16
N ILE A 40 10.76 6.86 7.19
CA ILE A 40 10.73 6.24 8.52
C ILE A 40 9.29 5.85 8.85
N TYR A 41 9.09 4.61 9.32
CA TYR A 41 7.81 4.04 9.72
C TYR A 41 7.86 3.73 11.21
N ILE A 42 7.03 4.39 12.01
CA ILE A 42 7.04 4.31 13.47
C ILE A 42 5.82 3.53 13.95
N PHE A 43 6.05 2.38 14.58
CA PHE A 43 5.05 1.51 15.20
C PHE A 43 5.12 1.51 16.73
N GLY A 44 6.28 1.88 17.28
CA GLY A 44 6.48 2.03 18.73
C GLY A 44 6.18 3.43 19.24
N GLU A 45 6.21 3.61 20.55
CA GLU A 45 6.14 4.94 21.17
C GLU A 45 7.51 5.63 21.07
N VAL A 46 7.60 6.67 20.24
CA VAL A 46 8.87 7.34 19.93
C VAL A 46 8.82 8.83 20.26
N ASP A 47 9.68 9.24 21.16
CA ASP A 47 9.97 10.65 21.40
C ASP A 47 10.78 11.23 20.22
N LEU A 48 10.37 12.38 19.72
CA LEU A 48 11.14 13.15 18.76
C LEU A 48 10.94 14.65 18.98
N ASN A 49 11.88 15.45 18.54
CA ASN A 49 11.82 16.88 18.70
C ASN A 49 11.93 17.62 17.34
N THR A 50 11.64 18.90 17.33
CA THR A 50 11.68 19.74 16.12
C THR A 50 13.04 19.79 15.44
N LYS A 51 14.15 19.59 16.16
CA LYS A 51 15.49 19.51 15.58
C LYS A 51 15.64 18.29 14.66
N VAL A 52 15.06 17.14 15.04
CA VAL A 52 14.98 15.94 14.21
C VAL A 52 14.05 16.17 13.02
N LEU A 53 12.84 16.67 13.26
CA LEU A 53 11.85 16.94 12.20
C LEU A 53 12.40 17.89 11.14
N ASN A 54 13.01 19.00 11.54
CA ASN A 54 13.62 19.95 10.62
C ASN A 54 14.76 19.32 9.80
N TYR A 55 15.54 18.45 10.40
CA TYR A 55 16.63 17.78 9.69
C TYR A 55 16.11 16.75 8.69
N LEU A 56 15.10 15.98 9.04
CA LEU A 56 14.43 15.06 8.13
C LEU A 56 13.74 15.81 6.99
N ALA A 57 13.10 16.95 7.29
CA ALA A 57 12.47 17.80 6.28
C ALA A 57 13.48 18.38 5.28
N GLN A 58 14.66 18.81 5.73
CA GLN A 58 15.74 19.30 4.86
C GLN A 58 16.26 18.23 3.87
N ASN A 59 16.14 16.95 4.25
CA ASN A 59 16.55 15.80 3.46
C ASN A 59 15.39 15.07 2.75
N ASP A 60 14.20 15.69 2.70
CA ASP A 60 13.00 15.16 2.04
C ASP A 60 12.53 13.79 2.57
N ILE A 61 12.79 13.50 3.85
CA ILE A 61 12.49 12.22 4.48
C ILE A 61 11.16 12.29 5.22
N PRO A 62 10.10 11.58 4.78
CA PRO A 62 8.84 11.50 5.47
C PRO A 62 8.89 10.54 6.67
N ILE A 63 8.03 10.81 7.66
CA ILE A 63 7.76 9.89 8.77
C ILE A 63 6.29 9.46 8.65
N HIS A 64 6.03 8.16 8.73
CA HIS A 64 4.69 7.58 8.83
C HIS A 64 4.51 7.00 10.21
N ILE A 65 3.41 7.35 10.87
CA ILE A 65 3.11 6.98 12.25
C ILE A 65 1.94 6.01 12.25
N PHE A 66 2.07 4.93 13.00
CA PHE A 66 1.07 3.89 13.19
C PHE A 66 0.73 3.79 14.67
N ASN A 67 -0.51 3.46 14.96
CA ASN A 67 -0.92 3.19 16.33
C ASN A 67 -0.43 1.80 16.79
N TYR A 68 -0.68 1.49 18.06
CA TYR A 68 -0.30 0.22 18.69
C TYR A 68 -0.77 -1.02 17.88
N TYR A 69 -1.92 -0.95 17.24
CA TYR A 69 -2.48 -2.05 16.45
C TYR A 69 -1.94 -2.14 15.02
N GLY A 70 -1.06 -1.22 14.61
CA GLY A 70 -0.49 -1.17 13.28
C GLY A 70 -1.35 -0.44 12.24
N TYR A 71 -2.36 0.33 12.66
CA TYR A 71 -3.13 1.19 11.77
C TYR A 71 -2.44 2.54 11.57
N TYR A 72 -2.49 3.01 10.35
CA TYR A 72 -1.95 4.32 9.99
C TYR A 72 -2.67 5.44 10.75
N SER A 73 -1.89 6.23 11.50
CA SER A 73 -2.38 7.37 12.28
C SER A 73 -2.15 8.71 11.57
N GLY A 74 -1.04 8.84 10.85
CA GLY A 74 -0.70 10.07 10.17
C GLY A 74 0.74 10.11 9.68
N SER A 75 1.13 11.21 9.03
CA SER A 75 2.49 11.41 8.54
C SER A 75 2.99 12.81 8.83
N PHE A 76 4.27 12.91 9.15
CA PHE A 76 5.02 14.13 8.95
C PHE A 76 5.61 14.09 7.54
N LEU A 77 5.13 14.99 6.68
CA LEU A 77 5.62 15.14 5.32
C LEU A 77 6.47 16.42 5.24
N PRO A 78 7.70 16.34 4.71
CA PRO A 78 8.49 17.52 4.41
C PRO A 78 7.74 18.50 3.51
N ARG A 79 8.15 19.76 3.46
CA ARG A 79 7.54 20.72 2.53
C ARG A 79 7.63 20.19 1.09
N LYS A 80 6.48 20.03 0.44
CA LYS A 80 6.41 19.54 -0.94
C LYS A 80 7.19 20.48 -1.88
N LYS A 81 8.19 19.96 -2.54
CA LYS A 81 8.99 20.70 -3.55
C LYS A 81 8.41 20.56 -4.95
N ASN A 82 7.84 19.40 -5.25
CA ASN A 82 7.23 19.09 -6.53
C ASN A 82 5.77 19.57 -6.57
N VAL A 83 5.57 20.87 -6.73
CA VAL A 83 4.24 21.45 -6.88
C VAL A 83 4.02 21.86 -8.33
N SER A 84 2.80 21.61 -8.85
CA SER A 84 2.39 22.02 -10.19
C SER A 84 0.93 22.46 -10.15
N GLY A 85 0.71 23.77 -10.25
CA GLY A 85 -0.67 24.32 -10.27
C GLY A 85 -1.46 23.83 -11.49
N ILE A 86 -0.80 23.69 -12.65
CA ILE A 86 -1.44 23.17 -13.87
C ILE A 86 -1.92 21.74 -13.66
N LEU A 87 -1.09 20.87 -13.08
CA LEU A 87 -1.46 19.48 -12.83
C LEU A 87 -2.57 19.39 -11.78
N LEU A 88 -2.54 20.22 -10.74
CA LEU A 88 -3.60 20.26 -9.74
C LEU A 88 -4.95 20.63 -10.38
N VAL A 89 -4.98 21.67 -11.21
CA VAL A 89 -6.19 22.06 -11.96
C VAL A 89 -6.65 20.91 -12.86
N SER A 90 -5.73 20.22 -13.52
CA SER A 90 -6.05 19.06 -14.36
C SER A 90 -6.60 17.89 -13.54
N GLN A 91 -6.05 17.57 -12.36
CA GLN A 91 -6.62 16.57 -11.47
C GLN A 91 -8.06 16.90 -11.08
N VAL A 92 -8.32 18.13 -10.69
CA VAL A 92 -9.69 18.60 -10.35
C VAL A 92 -10.62 18.50 -11.56
N SER A 93 -10.16 18.95 -12.74
CA SER A 93 -10.95 18.87 -13.98
C SER A 93 -11.34 17.43 -14.33
N HIS A 94 -10.42 16.46 -14.16
CA HIS A 94 -10.73 15.04 -14.38
C HIS A 94 -11.66 14.45 -13.32
N TYR A 95 -11.67 14.98 -12.11
CA TYR A 95 -12.60 14.58 -11.07
C TYR A 95 -14.02 15.14 -11.33
N THR A 96 -14.14 16.40 -11.72
CA THR A 96 -15.43 17.08 -11.98
C THR A 96 -16.08 16.64 -13.29
N ASP A 97 -15.28 16.22 -14.28
CA ASP A 97 -15.77 15.59 -15.52
C ASP A 97 -16.07 14.13 -15.25
N TYR A 98 -17.37 13.81 -15.14
CA TYR A 98 -17.81 12.48 -14.73
C TYR A 98 -17.32 11.37 -15.68
N SER A 99 -17.25 11.62 -16.98
CA SER A 99 -16.78 10.63 -17.96
C SER A 99 -15.29 10.31 -17.79
N LYS A 100 -14.48 11.33 -17.51
CA LYS A 100 -13.04 11.16 -17.24
C LYS A 100 -12.81 10.47 -15.91
N ARG A 101 -13.57 10.85 -14.87
CA ARG A 101 -13.54 10.20 -13.56
C ARG A 101 -13.89 8.72 -13.67
N LEU A 102 -14.98 8.40 -14.36
CA LEU A 102 -15.44 7.02 -14.58
C LEU A 102 -14.38 6.17 -15.31
N TYR A 103 -13.73 6.75 -16.33
CA TYR A 103 -12.64 6.09 -17.06
C TYR A 103 -11.49 5.70 -16.13
N LEU A 104 -11.02 6.62 -15.28
CA LEU A 104 -9.94 6.37 -14.34
C LEU A 104 -10.34 5.35 -13.28
N ALA A 105 -11.55 5.46 -12.72
CA ALA A 105 -12.08 4.52 -11.73
C ALA A 105 -12.13 3.08 -12.29
N LYS A 106 -12.69 2.89 -13.50
CA LYS A 106 -12.68 1.59 -14.20
C LYS A 106 -11.25 1.06 -14.39
N SER A 107 -10.34 1.94 -14.81
CA SER A 107 -8.94 1.54 -15.05
C SER A 107 -8.24 1.03 -13.78
N PHE A 108 -8.43 1.64 -12.62
CA PHE A 108 -7.86 1.15 -11.36
C PHE A 108 -8.38 -0.25 -11.01
N ILE A 109 -9.70 -0.47 -11.17
CA ILE A 109 -10.30 -1.78 -10.92
C ILE A 109 -9.79 -2.83 -11.92
N GLU A 110 -9.71 -2.51 -13.21
CA GLU A 110 -9.12 -3.43 -14.21
C GLU A 110 -7.70 -3.88 -13.86
N GLY A 111 -6.86 -2.95 -13.39
CA GLY A 111 -5.50 -3.27 -12.95
C GLY A 111 -5.47 -4.19 -11.74
N GLY A 112 -6.31 -3.92 -10.74
CA GLY A 112 -6.45 -4.75 -9.55
C GLY A 112 -6.97 -6.15 -9.87
N VAL A 113 -8.03 -6.24 -10.65
CA VAL A 113 -8.64 -7.52 -11.05
C VAL A 113 -7.70 -8.35 -11.91
N TYR A 114 -6.90 -7.73 -12.78
CA TYR A 114 -5.87 -8.47 -13.52
C TYR A 114 -4.91 -9.23 -12.58
N HIS A 115 -4.48 -8.60 -11.49
CA HIS A 115 -3.58 -9.23 -10.53
C HIS A 115 -4.31 -10.24 -9.63
N ILE A 116 -5.58 -10.02 -9.30
CA ILE A 116 -6.44 -11.01 -8.63
C ILE A 116 -6.52 -12.28 -9.47
N LEU A 117 -6.92 -12.16 -10.75
CA LEU A 117 -7.02 -13.31 -11.65
C LEU A 117 -5.68 -14.04 -11.83
N ARG A 118 -4.57 -13.29 -11.85
CA ARG A 118 -3.24 -13.89 -11.88
C ARG A 118 -2.94 -14.73 -10.64
N ASN A 119 -3.27 -14.22 -9.44
CA ASN A 119 -3.09 -14.96 -8.19
C ASN A 119 -3.95 -16.23 -8.18
N LEU A 120 -5.22 -16.14 -8.60
CA LEU A 120 -6.13 -17.28 -8.71
C LEU A 120 -5.59 -18.32 -9.69
N LYS A 121 -5.13 -17.89 -10.88
CA LYS A 121 -4.56 -18.79 -11.89
C LYS A 121 -3.32 -19.51 -11.37
N THR A 122 -2.43 -18.81 -10.67
CA THR A 122 -1.22 -19.40 -10.07
C THR A 122 -1.57 -20.48 -9.04
N ASN A 123 -2.71 -20.35 -8.37
CA ASN A 123 -3.18 -21.27 -7.34
C ASN A 123 -4.30 -22.21 -7.82
N GLN A 124 -4.54 -22.30 -9.13
CA GLN A 124 -5.50 -23.22 -9.77
C GLN A 124 -6.94 -23.08 -9.24
N ALA A 125 -7.37 -21.84 -8.96
CA ALA A 125 -8.71 -21.50 -8.48
C ALA A 125 -9.65 -21.16 -9.67
N ASP A 126 -9.89 -22.15 -10.53
CA ASP A 126 -10.57 -21.93 -11.83
C ASP A 126 -12.06 -21.55 -11.66
N GLU A 127 -12.73 -22.06 -10.63
CA GLU A 127 -14.13 -21.73 -10.33
C GLU A 127 -14.30 -20.24 -10.01
N GLU A 128 -13.42 -19.70 -9.17
CA GLU A 128 -13.43 -18.28 -8.79
C GLU A 128 -13.07 -17.39 -9.98
N ILE A 129 -12.14 -17.83 -10.84
CA ILE A 129 -11.81 -17.14 -12.10
C ILE A 129 -13.04 -17.03 -12.98
N GLU A 130 -13.81 -18.10 -13.14
CA GLU A 130 -15.03 -18.09 -13.95
C GLU A 130 -16.10 -17.14 -13.38
N LYS A 131 -16.32 -17.17 -12.06
CA LYS A 131 -17.24 -16.26 -11.37
C LYS A 131 -16.83 -14.78 -11.59
N ILE A 132 -15.54 -14.45 -11.42
CA ILE A 132 -15.03 -13.09 -11.61
C ILE A 132 -15.16 -12.66 -13.07
N ASN A 133 -14.84 -13.53 -14.04
CA ASN A 133 -14.97 -13.20 -15.46
C ASN A 133 -16.42 -12.90 -15.86
N LYS A 134 -17.43 -13.54 -15.23
CA LYS A 134 -18.85 -13.21 -15.43
C LYS A 134 -19.17 -11.78 -14.95
N LEU A 135 -18.63 -11.37 -13.80
CA LEU A 135 -18.81 -10.00 -13.26
C LEU A 135 -18.12 -8.96 -14.16
N LEU A 136 -16.93 -9.28 -14.69
CA LEU A 136 -16.18 -8.36 -15.57
C LEU A 136 -16.88 -8.06 -16.89
N LYS A 137 -17.67 -8.99 -17.44
CA LYS A 137 -18.45 -8.73 -18.66
C LYS A 137 -19.42 -7.56 -18.50
N ASN A 138 -19.90 -7.33 -17.29
CA ASN A 138 -20.83 -6.26 -16.99
C ASN A 138 -20.10 -4.92 -16.70
N LEU A 139 -18.79 -4.93 -16.49
CA LEU A 139 -18.03 -3.72 -16.14
C LEU A 139 -18.02 -2.67 -17.27
N SER A 140 -18.10 -3.11 -18.53
CA SER A 140 -18.22 -2.19 -19.68
C SER A 140 -19.51 -1.35 -19.61
N ASP A 141 -20.59 -1.95 -19.15
CA ASP A 141 -21.93 -1.35 -19.15
C ASP A 141 -22.23 -0.53 -17.90
N VAL A 142 -21.34 -0.59 -16.92
CA VAL A 142 -21.41 0.20 -15.67
C VAL A 142 -21.22 1.68 -15.96
N ASN A 143 -22.12 2.51 -15.47
CA ASN A 143 -22.14 3.95 -15.75
C ASN A 143 -22.03 4.83 -14.49
N SER A 144 -21.84 4.24 -13.32
CA SER A 144 -21.67 4.99 -12.08
C SER A 144 -20.50 4.48 -11.23
N ILE A 145 -19.94 5.35 -10.38
CA ILE A 145 -18.87 4.99 -9.44
C ILE A 145 -19.39 3.99 -8.41
N GLU A 146 -20.63 4.16 -7.95
CA GLU A 146 -21.29 3.26 -7.01
C GLU A 146 -21.40 1.83 -7.57
N GLU A 147 -21.77 1.69 -8.84
CA GLU A 147 -21.81 0.39 -9.52
C GLU A 147 -20.42 -0.22 -9.66
N ILE A 148 -19.39 0.56 -9.99
CA ILE A 148 -18.00 0.10 -10.03
C ILE A 148 -17.58 -0.44 -8.66
N MET A 149 -17.87 0.30 -7.58
CA MET A 149 -17.56 -0.11 -6.21
C MET A 149 -18.31 -1.39 -5.81
N ALA A 150 -19.57 -1.54 -6.24
CA ALA A 150 -20.33 -2.77 -6.01
C ALA A 150 -19.72 -3.98 -6.75
N VAL A 151 -19.30 -3.80 -8.00
CA VAL A 151 -18.60 -4.85 -8.77
C VAL A 151 -17.27 -5.21 -8.11
N GLU A 152 -16.48 -4.20 -7.70
CA GLU A 152 -15.22 -4.40 -6.97
C GLU A 152 -15.45 -5.20 -5.69
N GLY A 153 -16.42 -4.81 -4.86
CA GLY A 153 -16.76 -5.49 -3.62
C GLY A 153 -17.14 -6.96 -3.84
N ASN A 154 -17.93 -7.27 -4.86
CA ASN A 154 -18.30 -8.64 -5.22
C ASN A 154 -17.06 -9.45 -5.68
N ILE A 155 -16.20 -8.88 -6.51
CA ILE A 155 -14.95 -9.52 -6.94
C ILE A 155 -14.04 -9.80 -5.74
N ARG A 156 -13.90 -8.83 -4.83
CA ARG A 156 -13.12 -9.01 -3.60
C ARG A 156 -13.68 -10.12 -2.71
N ASN A 157 -14.99 -10.21 -2.56
CA ASN A 157 -15.62 -11.28 -1.77
C ASN A 157 -15.30 -12.67 -2.34
N ILE A 158 -15.43 -12.86 -3.66
CA ILE A 158 -15.07 -14.11 -4.32
C ILE A 158 -13.56 -14.40 -4.11
N TYR A 159 -12.73 -13.41 -4.30
CA TYR A 159 -11.28 -13.55 -4.14
C TYR A 159 -10.86 -13.91 -2.72
N TYR A 160 -11.43 -13.27 -1.69
CA TYR A 160 -11.10 -13.59 -0.30
C TYR A 160 -11.60 -15.00 0.10
N GLN A 161 -12.70 -15.49 -0.45
CA GLN A 161 -13.11 -16.86 -0.23
C GLN A 161 -12.12 -17.87 -0.82
N ALA A 162 -11.50 -17.55 -1.96
CA ALA A 162 -10.44 -18.37 -2.54
C ALA A 162 -9.19 -18.47 -1.63
N PHE A 163 -8.97 -17.54 -0.69
CA PHE A 163 -7.89 -17.63 0.29
C PHE A 163 -7.92 -18.93 1.08
N ASN A 164 -9.12 -19.45 1.37
CA ASN A 164 -9.31 -20.73 2.09
C ASN A 164 -8.73 -21.96 1.35
N ASN A 165 -8.64 -21.86 0.01
CA ASN A 165 -8.04 -22.90 -0.83
C ASN A 165 -6.56 -22.61 -1.11
N ILE A 166 -6.17 -21.35 -1.20
CA ILE A 166 -4.79 -20.91 -1.47
C ILE A 166 -3.91 -21.10 -0.23
N ILE A 167 -4.45 -20.78 0.95
CA ILE A 167 -3.74 -20.87 2.24
C ILE A 167 -3.95 -22.27 2.80
N LYS A 168 -2.84 -23.01 2.92
CA LYS A 168 -2.88 -24.41 3.39
C LYS A 168 -3.15 -24.53 4.89
N ASN A 169 -2.78 -23.52 5.67
CA ASN A 169 -2.93 -23.54 7.12
C ASN A 169 -4.38 -23.19 7.51
N GLN A 170 -5.07 -24.16 8.12
CA GLN A 170 -6.48 -24.05 8.51
C GLN A 170 -6.76 -23.03 9.62
N ASP A 171 -5.74 -22.61 10.36
CA ASP A 171 -5.85 -21.58 11.40
C ASP A 171 -6.13 -20.18 10.82
N PHE A 172 -5.93 -19.99 9.50
CA PHE A 172 -6.08 -18.73 8.79
C PHE A 172 -7.26 -18.71 7.81
N LYS A 173 -8.34 -19.36 8.18
CA LYS A 173 -9.58 -19.29 7.38
C LYS A 173 -10.21 -17.91 7.43
N ILE A 174 -10.81 -17.52 6.31
CA ILE A 174 -11.59 -16.31 6.18
C ILE A 174 -13.05 -16.65 5.85
N ASP A 175 -13.98 -16.29 6.72
CA ASP A 175 -15.41 -16.42 6.45
C ASP A 175 -15.92 -15.18 5.72
N LYS A 176 -15.55 -14.02 6.21
CA LYS A 176 -15.83 -12.71 5.60
C LYS A 176 -14.71 -11.72 5.85
N ARG A 177 -14.60 -10.73 4.98
CA ARG A 177 -13.65 -9.62 5.21
C ARG A 177 -14.19 -8.69 6.30
N GLU A 178 -13.43 -8.55 7.38
CA GLU A 178 -13.73 -7.64 8.49
C GLU A 178 -12.69 -6.54 8.58
N TYR A 179 -13.19 -5.35 8.92
CA TYR A 179 -12.38 -4.15 9.05
C TYR A 179 -12.47 -3.67 10.51
N ASN A 180 -11.76 -2.73 10.91
CA ASN A 180 -11.72 -1.98 12.15
C ASN A 180 -12.74 -2.33 13.27
N PRO A 181 -12.42 -3.25 14.14
CA PRO A 181 -11.22 -4.07 14.23
C PRO A 181 -11.36 -5.41 13.48
N PRO A 182 -10.26 -6.01 12.98
CA PRO A 182 -10.30 -7.38 12.45
C PRO A 182 -10.44 -8.38 13.62
N THR A 183 -11.34 -9.36 13.46
CA THR A 183 -11.63 -10.30 14.54
C THR A 183 -10.78 -11.57 14.48
N ASN A 184 -10.09 -11.82 13.36
CA ASN A 184 -9.29 -13.01 13.15
C ASN A 184 -7.91 -12.70 12.53
N PRO A 185 -6.93 -13.61 12.63
CA PRO A 185 -5.55 -13.40 12.19
C PRO A 185 -5.39 -13.06 10.71
N ILE A 186 -6.18 -13.68 9.82
CA ILE A 186 -6.07 -13.40 8.38
C ILE A 186 -6.54 -11.98 8.04
N ASN A 187 -7.65 -11.52 8.64
CA ASN A 187 -8.14 -10.16 8.49
C ASN A 187 -7.15 -9.12 9.08
N ALA A 188 -6.45 -9.49 10.17
CA ALA A 188 -5.40 -8.67 10.75
C ALA A 188 -4.20 -8.50 9.78
N LEU A 189 -3.74 -9.59 9.14
CA LEU A 189 -2.67 -9.54 8.13
C LEU A 189 -3.04 -8.66 6.94
N ILE A 190 -4.23 -8.84 6.40
CA ILE A 190 -4.72 -8.05 5.25
C ILE A 190 -4.81 -6.56 5.63
N SER A 191 -5.37 -6.25 6.80
CA SER A 191 -5.53 -4.87 7.27
C SER A 191 -4.17 -4.20 7.53
N PHE A 192 -3.25 -4.90 8.20
CA PHE A 192 -1.91 -4.42 8.46
C PHE A 192 -1.13 -4.19 7.16
N GLY A 193 -1.08 -5.19 6.27
CA GLY A 193 -0.38 -5.10 5.00
C GLY A 193 -0.89 -3.97 4.12
N ASN A 194 -2.21 -3.81 4.02
CA ASN A 194 -2.82 -2.71 3.28
C ASN A 194 -2.51 -1.34 3.89
N SER A 195 -2.52 -1.22 5.23
CA SER A 195 -2.20 0.03 5.93
C SER A 195 -0.75 0.47 5.64
N VAL A 196 0.20 -0.46 5.64
CA VAL A 196 1.59 -0.18 5.28
C VAL A 196 1.70 0.17 3.78
N LEU A 197 1.05 -0.59 2.90
CA LEU A 197 1.08 -0.32 1.45
C LEU A 197 0.54 1.08 1.12
N TYR A 198 -0.53 1.54 1.77
CA TYR A 198 -1.06 2.91 1.57
C TYR A 198 -0.02 3.97 1.87
N SER A 199 0.74 3.84 2.95
CA SER A 199 1.78 4.79 3.31
C SER A 199 3.00 4.72 2.39
N VAL A 200 3.34 3.54 1.86
CA VAL A 200 4.34 3.37 0.80
C VAL A 200 3.91 4.11 -0.47
N ILE A 201 2.66 3.91 -0.90
CA ILE A 201 2.11 4.57 -2.09
C ILE A 201 2.06 6.09 -1.89
N LEU A 202 1.63 6.55 -0.71
CA LEU A 202 1.63 7.97 -0.36
C LEU A 202 3.04 8.58 -0.50
N SER A 203 4.07 7.88 -0.01
CA SER A 203 5.46 8.31 -0.18
C SER A 203 5.87 8.42 -1.66
N GLU A 204 5.42 7.49 -2.50
CA GLU A 204 5.74 7.53 -3.93
C GLU A 204 4.95 8.61 -4.68
N ILE A 205 3.68 8.86 -4.32
CA ILE A 205 2.89 10.00 -4.83
C ILE A 205 3.57 11.31 -4.44
N TYR A 206 4.04 11.42 -3.20
CA TYR A 206 4.68 12.62 -2.68
C TYR A 206 5.96 12.99 -3.43
N LYS A 207 6.66 12.01 -4.02
CA LYS A 207 7.84 12.21 -4.89
C LYS A 207 7.49 12.71 -6.30
N THR A 208 6.20 12.83 -6.61
CA THR A 208 5.67 13.32 -7.89
C THR A 208 4.97 14.67 -7.72
N HIS A 209 4.36 15.18 -8.79
CA HIS A 209 3.57 16.40 -8.75
C HIS A 209 2.09 16.18 -8.41
N LEU A 210 1.64 14.91 -8.23
CA LEU A 210 0.25 14.59 -7.93
C LEU A 210 -0.17 15.10 -6.54
N GLU A 211 -1.42 15.55 -6.44
CA GLU A 211 -2.07 15.86 -5.18
C GLU A 211 -2.72 14.59 -4.62
N PRO A 212 -2.27 14.08 -3.44
CA PRO A 212 -2.72 12.80 -2.93
C PRO A 212 -4.17 12.79 -2.43
N THR A 213 -4.80 13.93 -2.24
CA THR A 213 -6.18 14.05 -1.75
C THR A 213 -7.23 13.97 -2.86
N ILE A 214 -6.82 14.07 -4.13
CA ILE A 214 -7.73 14.02 -5.28
C ILE A 214 -7.68 12.62 -5.90
N SER A 215 -8.75 11.88 -5.71
CA SER A 215 -8.98 10.50 -6.19
C SER A 215 -10.13 10.44 -7.20
N TYR A 216 -10.32 9.29 -7.83
CA TYR A 216 -11.31 9.11 -8.90
C TYR A 216 -12.27 7.96 -8.60
N LEU A 217 -11.80 6.88 -8.00
CA LEU A 217 -12.61 5.74 -7.56
C LEU A 217 -13.20 6.00 -6.17
N HIS A 218 -12.34 6.22 -5.18
CA HIS A 218 -12.77 6.56 -3.83
C HIS A 218 -13.16 8.04 -3.77
N GLU A 219 -14.19 8.36 -2.99
CA GLU A 219 -14.56 9.76 -2.77
C GLU A 219 -13.45 10.51 -2.02
N PRO A 220 -13.00 11.66 -2.54
CA PRO A 220 -12.19 12.58 -1.78
C PRO A 220 -12.94 12.98 -0.51
N SER A 221 -12.37 12.72 0.64
CA SER A 221 -12.98 13.03 1.92
C SER A 221 -11.96 13.65 2.87
N GLU A 222 -12.45 14.31 3.91
CA GLU A 222 -11.59 14.89 4.95
C GLU A 222 -10.66 13.82 5.55
N ARG A 223 -9.43 14.21 5.85
CA ARG A 223 -8.41 13.40 6.53
C ARG A 223 -7.96 12.15 5.75
N ARG A 224 -8.15 12.10 4.44
CA ARG A 224 -7.73 10.97 3.60
C ARG A 224 -6.83 11.39 2.45
N PHE A 225 -5.78 10.62 2.23
CA PHE A 225 -4.99 10.65 0.99
C PHE A 225 -5.58 9.64 0.00
N SER A 226 -6.79 9.95 -0.49
CA SER A 226 -7.65 8.99 -1.19
C SER A 226 -7.07 8.48 -2.51
N LEU A 227 -6.18 9.24 -3.18
CA LEU A 227 -5.47 8.75 -4.36
C LEU A 227 -4.57 7.55 -4.05
N SER A 228 -4.02 7.45 -2.83
CA SER A 228 -3.26 6.27 -2.43
C SER A 228 -4.14 5.02 -2.33
N LEU A 229 -5.42 5.17 -2.03
CA LEU A 229 -6.38 4.07 -2.04
C LEU A 229 -6.63 3.59 -3.48
N ASP A 230 -6.90 4.53 -4.42
CA ASP A 230 -7.12 4.20 -5.83
C ASP A 230 -5.95 3.41 -6.43
N ILE A 231 -4.73 3.95 -6.29
CA ILE A 231 -3.53 3.28 -6.81
C ILE A 231 -3.30 1.94 -6.12
N SER A 232 -3.63 1.82 -4.82
CA SER A 232 -3.44 0.59 -4.08
C SER A 232 -4.27 -0.58 -4.59
N GLU A 233 -5.41 -0.33 -5.26
CA GLU A 233 -6.22 -1.40 -5.84
C GLU A 233 -5.41 -2.27 -6.80
N ILE A 234 -4.49 -1.67 -7.56
CA ILE A 234 -3.61 -2.37 -8.47
C ILE A 234 -2.56 -3.21 -7.73
N PHE A 235 -2.04 -2.69 -6.61
CA PHE A 235 -0.86 -3.25 -5.94
C PHE A 235 -1.18 -4.17 -4.76
N LYS A 236 -2.37 -4.11 -4.16
CA LYS A 236 -2.80 -5.01 -3.07
C LYS A 236 -2.60 -6.49 -3.46
N PRO A 237 -3.21 -6.98 -4.56
CA PRO A 237 -3.06 -8.38 -4.94
C PRO A 237 -1.62 -8.73 -5.34
N LEU A 238 -0.92 -7.79 -5.97
CA LEU A 238 0.42 -8.01 -6.50
C LEU A 238 1.51 -8.04 -5.42
N ILE A 239 1.32 -7.32 -4.32
CA ILE A 239 2.31 -7.14 -3.26
C ILE A 239 1.83 -7.78 -1.97
N VAL A 240 0.77 -7.25 -1.35
CA VAL A 240 0.33 -7.64 0.00
C VAL A 240 -0.15 -9.09 0.02
N ASP A 241 -1.08 -9.45 -0.86
CA ASP A 241 -1.68 -10.78 -0.84
C ASP A 241 -0.64 -11.85 -1.17
N THR A 242 0.30 -11.58 -2.11
CA THR A 242 1.40 -12.53 -2.39
C THR A 242 2.35 -12.70 -1.20
N VAL A 243 2.60 -11.65 -0.42
CA VAL A 243 3.40 -11.74 0.81
C VAL A 243 2.66 -12.58 1.85
N ILE A 244 1.34 -12.36 2.03
CA ILE A 244 0.51 -13.13 2.96
C ILE A 244 0.53 -14.63 2.58
N PHE A 245 0.30 -14.96 1.31
CA PHE A 245 0.32 -16.35 0.85
C PHE A 245 1.67 -17.03 1.14
N ASN A 246 2.76 -16.36 0.86
CA ASN A 246 4.10 -16.89 1.13
C ASN A 246 4.33 -17.10 2.63
N LEU A 247 4.04 -16.10 3.46
CA LEU A 247 4.24 -16.17 4.91
C LEU A 247 3.46 -17.32 5.55
N LEU A 248 2.20 -17.51 5.13
CA LEU A 248 1.33 -18.53 5.71
C LEU A 248 1.61 -19.93 5.14
N ASN A 249 1.88 -20.07 3.83
CA ASN A 249 2.13 -21.35 3.21
C ASN A 249 3.50 -21.93 3.55
N TYR A 250 4.50 -21.08 3.86
CA TYR A 250 5.79 -21.51 4.38
C TYR A 250 5.82 -21.62 5.92
N GLY A 251 4.72 -21.34 6.61
CA GLY A 251 4.66 -21.41 8.07
C GLY A 251 5.52 -20.38 8.79
N THR A 252 5.96 -19.31 8.09
CA THR A 252 6.79 -18.26 8.65
C THR A 252 6.04 -17.40 9.66
N ILE A 253 4.73 -17.22 9.45
CA ILE A 253 3.80 -16.64 10.41
C ILE A 253 2.79 -17.71 10.82
N ASN A 254 2.54 -17.82 12.13
CA ASN A 254 1.56 -18.70 12.76
C ASN A 254 0.81 -17.96 13.87
N LEU A 255 -0.08 -18.62 14.59
CA LEU A 255 -0.94 -17.98 15.61
C LEU A 255 -0.14 -17.33 16.76
N SER A 256 1.07 -17.80 17.09
CA SER A 256 1.89 -17.20 18.14
C SER A 256 2.37 -15.78 17.82
N HIS A 257 2.28 -15.36 16.56
CA HIS A 257 2.62 -14.01 16.11
C HIS A 257 1.48 -13.01 16.22
N PHE A 258 0.36 -13.42 16.84
CA PHE A 258 -0.80 -12.56 17.03
C PHE A 258 -1.13 -12.42 18.51
N ASN A 259 -1.62 -11.24 18.86
CA ASN A 259 -2.31 -11.00 20.12
C ASN A 259 -3.81 -10.90 19.83
N GLN A 260 -4.60 -11.32 20.81
CA GLN A 260 -6.04 -11.11 20.82
C GLN A 260 -6.39 -10.19 21.99
N ASP A 261 -7.16 -9.16 21.72
CA ASP A 261 -7.67 -8.24 22.72
C ASP A 261 -9.18 -8.10 22.52
N LEU A 262 -9.95 -8.49 23.58
CA LEU A 262 -11.41 -8.54 23.54
C LEU A 262 -11.94 -9.33 22.31
N ASN A 263 -12.29 -8.65 21.24
CA ASN A 263 -12.91 -9.25 20.05
C ASN A 263 -12.11 -8.98 18.77
N PHE A 264 -10.82 -8.63 18.87
CA PHE A 264 -10.02 -8.40 17.66
C PHE A 264 -8.61 -8.98 17.76
N SER A 265 -8.04 -9.26 16.60
CA SER A 265 -6.70 -9.83 16.43
C SER A 265 -5.77 -8.81 15.80
N TYR A 266 -4.51 -8.80 16.25
CA TYR A 266 -3.46 -7.95 15.67
C TYR A 266 -2.10 -8.61 15.78
N LEU A 267 -1.19 -8.25 14.90
CA LEU A 267 0.18 -8.73 14.92
C LEU A 267 0.92 -8.21 16.16
N ASN A 268 1.58 -9.10 16.90
CA ASN A 268 2.52 -8.71 17.92
C ASN A 268 3.82 -8.18 17.29
N ASP A 269 4.79 -7.73 18.12
CA ASP A 269 6.02 -7.11 17.63
C ASP A 269 6.85 -8.03 16.74
N GLU A 270 6.91 -9.32 17.05
CA GLU A 270 7.63 -10.31 16.26
C GLU A 270 6.93 -10.54 14.92
N GLY A 271 5.63 -10.76 14.91
CA GLY A 271 4.84 -10.90 13.71
C GLY A 271 4.94 -9.67 12.80
N ARG A 272 4.91 -8.46 13.36
CA ARG A 272 5.13 -7.21 12.61
C ARG A 272 6.51 -7.16 11.97
N LYS A 273 7.57 -7.48 12.71
CA LYS A 273 8.94 -7.50 12.19
C LYS A 273 9.10 -8.48 11.03
N ILE A 274 8.55 -9.68 11.16
CA ILE A 274 8.57 -10.69 10.11
C ILE A 274 7.82 -10.18 8.88
N PHE A 275 6.58 -9.74 9.05
CA PHE A 275 5.76 -9.24 7.93
C PHE A 275 6.43 -8.09 7.18
N LEU A 276 6.92 -7.09 7.93
CA LEU A 276 7.57 -5.91 7.34
C LEU A 276 8.84 -6.26 6.58
N LYS A 277 9.62 -7.23 7.07
CA LYS A 277 10.79 -7.73 6.36
C LYS A 277 10.41 -8.33 5.00
N TYR A 278 9.43 -9.23 4.95
CA TYR A 278 8.99 -9.86 3.71
C TYR A 278 8.33 -8.85 2.75
N LEU A 279 7.59 -7.90 3.28
CA LEU A 279 7.02 -6.81 2.47
C LEU A 279 8.12 -5.94 1.87
N GLU A 280 9.16 -5.60 2.65
CA GLU A 280 10.31 -4.84 2.16
C GLU A 280 11.08 -5.61 1.07
N ASP A 281 11.37 -6.88 1.30
CA ASP A 281 12.02 -7.76 0.31
C ASP A 281 11.20 -7.81 -0.99
N LYS A 282 9.87 -7.89 -0.89
CA LYS A 282 8.97 -7.84 -2.05
C LYS A 282 9.05 -6.50 -2.77
N LEU A 283 9.01 -5.39 -2.05
CA LEU A 283 9.05 -4.04 -2.62
C LEU A 283 10.40 -3.74 -3.30
N GLU A 284 11.50 -4.30 -2.83
CA GLU A 284 12.83 -4.14 -3.41
C GLU A 284 13.15 -5.21 -4.50
N THR A 285 12.34 -6.26 -4.62
CA THR A 285 12.46 -7.21 -5.74
C THR A 285 12.41 -6.48 -7.07
N THR A 286 13.35 -6.78 -7.97
CA THR A 286 13.46 -6.11 -9.27
C THR A 286 12.98 -7.00 -10.41
N ILE A 287 12.42 -6.35 -11.43
CA ILE A 287 12.01 -6.99 -12.69
C ILE A 287 12.57 -6.17 -13.86
N LYS A 288 12.82 -6.82 -15.00
CA LYS A 288 13.22 -6.12 -16.22
C LYS A 288 12.00 -5.41 -16.82
N HIS A 289 12.04 -4.07 -16.83
CA HIS A 289 10.95 -3.27 -17.38
C HIS A 289 10.96 -3.30 -18.91
N LYS A 290 9.81 -3.59 -19.53
CA LYS A 290 9.70 -3.77 -20.99
C LYS A 290 10.17 -2.54 -21.78
N THR A 291 9.69 -1.38 -21.40
CA THR A 291 9.97 -0.11 -22.14
C THR A 291 11.30 0.54 -21.70
N LEU A 292 11.59 0.55 -20.39
CA LEU A 292 12.78 1.22 -19.87
C LEU A 292 14.08 0.41 -20.08
N GLN A 293 13.95 -0.86 -20.49
CA GLN A 293 15.09 -1.78 -20.74
C GLN A 293 16.08 -1.91 -19.58
N ARG A 294 15.64 -1.59 -18.35
CA ARG A 294 16.41 -1.70 -17.11
C ARG A 294 15.61 -2.40 -16.03
N SER A 295 16.30 -2.91 -15.02
CA SER A 295 15.65 -3.47 -13.84
C SER A 295 15.04 -2.36 -12.98
N VAL A 296 13.82 -2.57 -12.53
CA VAL A 296 13.07 -1.67 -11.64
C VAL A 296 12.47 -2.48 -10.50
N SER A 297 12.45 -1.92 -9.29
CA SER A 297 11.80 -2.56 -8.14
C SER A 297 10.28 -2.38 -8.17
N TYR A 298 9.55 -3.20 -7.40
CA TYR A 298 8.10 -3.02 -7.24
C TYR A 298 7.76 -1.63 -6.70
N ARG A 299 8.58 -1.07 -5.80
CA ARG A 299 8.46 0.32 -5.36
C ARG A 299 8.56 1.31 -6.53
N THR A 300 9.52 1.09 -7.42
CA THR A 300 9.65 1.93 -8.62
C THR A 300 8.44 1.79 -9.54
N LEU A 301 7.84 0.61 -9.64
CA LEU A 301 6.61 0.41 -10.41
C LEU A 301 5.45 1.26 -9.87
N ILE A 302 5.31 1.39 -8.55
CA ILE A 302 4.32 2.29 -7.94
C ILE A 302 4.54 3.75 -8.41
N ARG A 303 5.78 4.24 -8.39
CA ARG A 303 6.09 5.59 -8.89
C ARG A 303 5.84 5.73 -10.39
N LEU A 304 6.17 4.72 -11.18
CA LEU A 304 5.88 4.71 -12.61
C LEU A 304 4.38 4.74 -12.88
N GLU A 305 3.58 4.10 -12.02
CA GLU A 305 2.12 4.20 -12.11
C GLU A 305 1.63 5.63 -11.90
N CYS A 306 2.19 6.34 -10.92
CA CYS A 306 1.93 7.77 -10.72
C CYS A 306 2.28 8.60 -11.97
N TYR A 307 3.41 8.32 -12.62
CA TYR A 307 3.80 9.03 -13.85
C TYR A 307 2.88 8.71 -15.03
N LYS A 308 2.36 7.49 -15.17
CA LYS A 308 1.35 7.17 -16.18
C LYS A 308 0.05 7.96 -15.96
N LEU A 309 -0.36 8.10 -14.70
CA LEU A 309 -1.51 8.93 -14.35
C LEU A 309 -1.25 10.40 -14.71
N ILE A 310 -0.06 10.95 -14.41
CA ILE A 310 0.32 12.32 -14.79
C ILE A 310 0.22 12.51 -16.31
N LYS A 311 0.78 11.61 -17.11
CA LYS A 311 0.72 11.66 -18.56
C LYS A 311 -0.71 11.73 -19.10
N HIS A 312 -1.62 10.96 -18.50
CA HIS A 312 -3.03 11.02 -18.85
C HIS A 312 -3.65 12.37 -18.50
N LEU A 313 -3.38 12.87 -17.30
CA LEU A 313 -3.93 14.13 -16.81
C LEU A 313 -3.49 15.34 -17.66
N ILE A 314 -2.28 15.31 -18.22
CA ILE A 314 -1.79 16.37 -19.11
C ILE A 314 -2.08 16.10 -20.60
N GLY A 315 -2.77 15.01 -20.91
CA GLY A 315 -3.23 14.70 -22.28
C GLY A 315 -2.17 14.06 -23.19
N GLU A 316 -1.04 13.57 -22.62
CA GLU A 316 0.00 12.90 -23.44
C GLU A 316 -0.40 11.48 -23.86
N GLU A 317 -0.93 10.67 -22.91
CA GLU A 317 -1.28 9.28 -23.14
C GLU A 317 -2.52 8.88 -22.31
N ASN A 318 -3.39 8.03 -22.86
CA ASN A 318 -4.46 7.46 -22.06
C ASN A 318 -3.92 6.55 -20.96
N TYR A 319 -4.43 6.72 -19.74
CA TYR A 319 -4.00 5.92 -18.61
C TYR A 319 -4.32 4.44 -18.83
N LYS A 320 -3.29 3.60 -18.70
CA LYS A 320 -3.40 2.15 -18.72
C LYS A 320 -2.76 1.60 -17.46
N PRO A 321 -3.53 0.91 -16.60
CA PRO A 321 -3.02 0.41 -15.34
C PRO A 321 -1.92 -0.64 -15.54
N LEU A 322 -1.07 -0.81 -14.53
CA LEU A 322 -0.06 -1.85 -14.54
C LEU A 322 -0.74 -3.24 -14.62
N LYS A 323 -0.34 -4.00 -15.63
CA LYS A 323 -0.63 -5.42 -15.78
C LYS A 323 0.71 -6.16 -15.81
N ALA A 324 1.02 -6.93 -14.76
CA ALA A 324 2.30 -7.62 -14.61
C ALA A 324 2.48 -8.63 -15.75
N TRP A 325 3.62 -8.56 -16.43
CA TRP A 325 3.94 -9.37 -17.62
C TRP A 325 5.03 -10.42 -17.35
N TRP A 326 5.59 -10.44 -16.15
CA TRP A 326 6.63 -11.38 -15.68
C TRP A 326 6.05 -12.52 -14.85
#